data_0356a79f1d86c4350cd7e80196cd44cf
#
_entry.id   0356a79f1d86c4350cd7e80196cd44cf
#
_cell.length_a   1.000
_cell.length_b   1.000
_cell.length_c   1.000
_cell.angle_alpha   90.00
_cell.angle_beta   90.00
_cell.angle_gamma   90.00
#
_symmetry.space_group_name_H-M   'P 1'
#
loop_
_entity.id
_entity.type
_entity.pdbx_description
1 polymer ?
#
loop_
_entity_poly.entity_id
_entity_poly.type
_entity_poly.pdbx_seq_one_letter_code
_entity_poly.pdbx_strand_id
1 'polypeptide(L)'
;MFRGSMPALVTPFRNGEVDLDALKHLVEWHIEEGSTGLVPVGTTGESPTLSHEEHESVVEAVVKAAAGRIPVIAGAGSNNTVEAIRFMRFAEKVGADAALVVTPYYNKPTQRGLIAHFTAVHDCCDLPIIIYNIPPRSVVDMTPATMGQLAKLPRIVGVKDATGKLERVSQQRSACGADFIQLSGEDATALGFNAHGGVGCISVTANVAPRLCAEFQQATLVGDYAKALEYQDRLMPLHEAIFVEPGLVGAKYGLSRLGLCTEEVRSPLTGLEDSTKSAIDDAMRHAGLIN
;
A
#
# COMPACT_ATOMS: atom_id res chain seq x y z
N MET A 1 -0.71 -9.16 -13.34
CA MET A 1 -0.08 -7.85 -13.40
C MET A 1 0.29 -7.38 -12.00
N PHE A 2 -0.65 -7.27 -11.07
CA PHE A 2 -0.40 -6.78 -9.71
C PHE A 2 0.05 -7.91 -8.78
N ARG A 3 1.38 -8.07 -8.57
CA ARG A 3 2.00 -9.11 -7.75
C ARG A 3 3.41 -8.68 -7.30
N GLY A 4 3.95 -9.33 -6.27
CA GLY A 4 5.28 -9.04 -5.77
C GLY A 4 5.32 -7.92 -4.73
N SER A 5 6.36 -7.11 -4.70
CA SER A 5 6.58 -6.04 -3.72
C SER A 5 6.19 -4.68 -4.30
N MET A 6 5.22 -4.04 -3.67
CA MET A 6 4.72 -2.73 -4.08
C MET A 6 4.72 -1.79 -2.86
N PRO A 7 5.56 -0.73 -2.82
CA PRO A 7 5.52 0.21 -1.71
C PRO A 7 4.19 0.95 -1.66
N ALA A 8 3.57 1.00 -0.47
CA ALA A 8 2.59 2.02 -0.13
C ALA A 8 3.37 3.34 -0.01
N LEU A 9 3.53 4.03 -1.13
CA LEU A 9 4.51 5.10 -1.29
C LEU A 9 4.23 6.27 -0.35
N VAL A 10 5.26 6.78 0.34
CA VAL A 10 5.15 8.02 1.10
C VAL A 10 4.98 9.21 0.17
N THR A 11 4.36 10.29 0.65
CA THR A 11 4.37 11.60 0.00
C THR A 11 5.43 12.47 0.67
N PRO A 12 6.57 12.76 0.03
CA PRO A 12 7.57 13.66 0.60
C PRO A 12 7.05 15.07 0.76
N PHE A 13 7.41 15.72 1.88
CA PHE A 13 7.14 17.15 2.09
C PHE A 13 8.45 17.90 2.30
N ARG A 14 8.42 19.20 2.00
CA ARG A 14 9.47 20.15 2.28
C ARG A 14 8.86 21.51 2.58
N ASN A 15 9.10 22.03 3.78
CA ASN A 15 8.54 23.30 4.25
C ASN A 15 7.00 23.37 4.16
N GLY A 16 6.30 22.27 4.48
CA GLY A 16 4.84 22.16 4.45
C GLY A 16 4.23 21.81 3.10
N GLU A 17 4.98 21.91 2.01
CA GLU A 17 4.52 21.65 0.64
C GLU A 17 4.95 20.26 0.17
N VAL A 18 4.21 19.70 -0.82
CA VAL A 18 4.57 18.43 -1.45
C VAL A 18 5.87 18.59 -2.24
N ASP A 19 6.90 17.80 -1.93
CA ASP A 19 8.17 17.76 -2.64
C ASP A 19 8.08 16.79 -3.84
N LEU A 20 7.61 17.31 -4.97
CA LEU A 20 7.45 16.51 -6.19
C LEU A 20 8.80 16.06 -6.79
N ASP A 21 9.90 16.74 -6.51
CA ASP A 21 11.21 16.35 -7.03
C ASP A 21 11.76 15.16 -6.22
N ALA A 22 11.64 15.20 -4.89
CA ALA A 22 11.94 14.03 -4.05
C ALA A 22 11.02 12.85 -4.40
N LEU A 23 9.73 13.09 -4.67
CA LEU A 23 8.80 12.04 -5.07
C LEU A 23 9.22 11.35 -6.38
N LYS A 24 9.60 12.11 -7.40
CA LYS A 24 10.12 11.55 -8.68
C LYS A 24 11.38 10.73 -8.46
N HIS A 25 12.29 11.23 -7.61
CA HIS A 25 13.51 10.51 -7.26
C HIS A 25 13.20 9.18 -6.55
N LEU A 26 12.23 9.15 -5.63
CA LEU A 26 11.76 7.92 -4.99
C LEU A 26 11.19 6.93 -6.01
N VAL A 27 10.44 7.40 -7.01
CA VAL A 27 9.91 6.52 -8.07
C VAL A 27 11.05 5.84 -8.84
N GLU A 28 12.06 6.59 -9.26
CA GLU A 28 13.23 6.02 -9.95
C GLU A 28 13.96 5.00 -9.06
N TRP A 29 14.24 5.37 -7.82
CA TRP A 29 14.89 4.50 -6.87
C TRP A 29 14.12 3.20 -6.65
N HIS A 30 12.79 3.25 -6.50
CA HIS A 30 11.98 2.04 -6.35
C HIS A 30 12.05 1.12 -7.57
N ILE A 31 12.08 1.68 -8.77
CA ILE A 31 12.22 0.91 -10.01
C ILE A 31 13.59 0.23 -10.06
N GLU A 32 14.66 0.96 -9.76
CA GLU A 32 16.04 0.45 -9.73
C GLU A 32 16.23 -0.65 -8.66
N GLU A 33 15.54 -0.52 -7.53
CA GLU A 33 15.56 -1.48 -6.42
C GLU A 33 14.62 -2.67 -6.61
N GLY A 34 13.89 -2.76 -7.73
CA GLY A 34 13.12 -3.94 -8.12
C GLY A 34 11.69 -3.99 -7.58
N SER A 35 11.12 -2.86 -7.13
CA SER A 35 9.70 -2.79 -6.84
C SER A 35 8.87 -3.16 -8.07
N THR A 36 7.80 -3.91 -7.88
CA THR A 36 6.96 -4.45 -8.97
C THR A 36 5.70 -3.64 -9.25
N GLY A 37 5.53 -2.53 -8.58
CA GLY A 37 4.47 -1.55 -8.74
C GLY A 37 4.61 -0.45 -7.69
N LEU A 38 3.84 0.63 -7.82
CA LEU A 38 3.83 1.77 -6.90
C LEU A 38 2.41 2.08 -6.45
N VAL A 39 2.25 2.42 -5.17
CA VAL A 39 0.92 2.74 -4.60
C VAL A 39 0.96 4.13 -3.95
N PRO A 40 0.87 5.22 -4.75
CA PRO A 40 0.81 6.58 -4.22
C PRO A 40 -0.51 6.89 -3.51
N VAL A 41 -0.50 7.87 -2.65
CA VAL A 41 -1.64 8.47 -1.93
C VAL A 41 -2.57 7.47 -1.23
N GLY A 42 -2.01 6.33 -0.79
CA GLY A 42 -2.65 5.48 0.20
C GLY A 42 -2.53 6.08 1.62
N THR A 43 -2.81 5.29 2.64
CA THR A 43 -2.64 5.70 4.06
C THR A 43 -1.22 6.19 4.34
N THR A 44 -0.22 5.47 3.85
CA THR A 44 1.21 5.81 4.02
C THR A 44 1.60 7.08 3.25
N GLY A 45 0.89 7.41 2.18
CA GLY A 45 1.05 8.64 1.41
C GLY A 45 0.33 9.86 2.01
N GLU A 46 -0.15 9.78 3.26
CA GLU A 46 -0.81 10.86 4.00
C GLU A 46 -2.05 11.44 3.28
N SER A 47 -2.80 10.61 2.55
CA SER A 47 -3.97 11.05 1.79
C SER A 47 -4.97 11.90 2.58
N PRO A 48 -5.22 11.69 3.91
CA PRO A 48 -6.17 12.52 4.66
C PRO A 48 -5.73 13.97 4.87
N THR A 49 -4.46 14.29 4.71
CA THR A 49 -3.90 15.65 4.94
C THR A 49 -3.48 16.34 3.65
N LEU A 50 -3.69 15.70 2.50
CA LEU A 50 -3.54 16.32 1.19
C LEU A 50 -4.83 17.03 0.77
N SER A 51 -4.72 18.20 0.16
CA SER A 51 -5.84 18.77 -0.59
C SER A 51 -6.17 17.87 -1.79
N HIS A 52 -7.34 18.03 -2.38
CA HIS A 52 -7.70 17.28 -3.60
C HIS A 52 -6.70 17.53 -4.74
N GLU A 53 -6.25 18.78 -4.87
CA GLU A 53 -5.29 19.19 -5.89
C GLU A 53 -3.90 18.59 -5.66
N GLU A 54 -3.44 18.53 -4.39
CA GLU A 54 -2.20 17.85 -4.02
C GLU A 54 -2.29 16.33 -4.27
N HIS A 55 -3.39 15.70 -3.85
CA HIS A 55 -3.65 14.28 -4.11
C HIS A 55 -3.56 13.96 -5.61
N GLU A 56 -4.27 14.73 -6.44
CA GLU A 56 -4.26 14.60 -7.90
C GLU A 56 -2.85 14.85 -8.48
N SER A 57 -2.15 15.86 -8.00
CA SER A 57 -0.78 16.18 -8.44
C SER A 57 0.23 15.07 -8.13
N VAL A 58 0.14 14.45 -6.93
CA VAL A 58 1.00 13.31 -6.53
C VAL A 58 0.75 12.11 -7.43
N VAL A 59 -0.53 11.74 -7.68
CA VAL A 59 -0.86 10.62 -8.59
C VAL A 59 -0.31 10.87 -9.98
N GLU A 60 -0.55 12.05 -10.55
CA GLU A 60 -0.06 12.42 -11.88
C GLU A 60 1.47 12.37 -11.96
N ALA A 61 2.18 12.90 -10.94
CA ALA A 61 3.63 12.89 -10.90
C ALA A 61 4.21 11.46 -10.86
N VAL A 62 3.61 10.56 -10.06
CA VAL A 62 4.05 9.15 -9.98
C VAL A 62 3.79 8.42 -11.30
N VAL A 63 2.61 8.59 -11.92
CA VAL A 63 2.30 7.97 -13.21
C VAL A 63 3.28 8.45 -14.30
N LYS A 64 3.54 9.75 -14.36
CA LYS A 64 4.51 10.32 -15.32
C LYS A 64 5.93 9.81 -15.08
N ALA A 65 6.38 9.76 -13.83
CA ALA A 65 7.71 9.27 -13.48
C ALA A 65 7.85 7.76 -13.73
N ALA A 66 6.84 6.95 -13.40
CA ALA A 66 6.85 5.51 -13.69
C ALA A 66 6.93 5.22 -15.20
N ALA A 67 6.31 6.08 -16.03
CA ALA A 67 6.35 6.03 -17.50
C ALA A 67 6.06 4.61 -18.07
N GLY A 68 5.13 3.87 -17.47
CA GLY A 68 4.74 2.52 -17.86
C GLY A 68 5.79 1.42 -17.59
N ARG A 69 6.88 1.73 -16.89
CA ARG A 69 7.92 0.74 -16.54
C ARG A 69 7.45 -0.26 -15.49
N ILE A 70 6.68 0.18 -14.55
CA ILE A 70 5.98 -0.65 -13.55
C ILE A 70 4.58 -0.07 -13.30
N PRO A 71 3.58 -0.89 -12.91
CA PRO A 71 2.21 -0.43 -12.69
C PRO A 71 2.09 0.55 -11.53
N VAL A 72 1.18 1.51 -11.68
CA VAL A 72 0.79 2.47 -10.64
C VAL A 72 -0.64 2.18 -10.20
N ILE A 73 -0.83 1.90 -8.91
CA ILE A 73 -2.11 1.64 -8.27
C ILE A 73 -2.46 2.88 -7.43
N ALA A 74 -3.23 3.80 -7.97
CA ALA A 74 -3.54 5.06 -7.30
C ALA A 74 -4.47 4.86 -6.10
N GLY A 75 -4.14 5.42 -4.93
CA GLY A 75 -5.08 5.52 -3.82
C GLY A 75 -6.28 6.39 -4.23
N ALA A 76 -7.49 5.81 -4.21
CA ALA A 76 -8.72 6.52 -4.61
C ALA A 76 -9.88 6.31 -3.62
N GLY A 77 -9.59 5.72 -2.45
CA GLY A 77 -10.61 5.47 -1.44
C GLY A 77 -10.94 6.69 -0.60
N SER A 78 -12.22 6.79 -0.24
CA SER A 78 -12.75 7.80 0.69
C SER A 78 -13.95 7.22 1.44
N ASN A 79 -14.27 7.79 2.59
CA ASN A 79 -15.55 7.53 3.29
C ASN A 79 -16.73 8.30 2.69
N ASN A 80 -16.48 9.11 1.66
CA ASN A 80 -17.47 9.78 0.84
C ASN A 80 -17.43 9.19 -0.58
N THR A 81 -18.52 8.55 -1.00
CA THR A 81 -18.59 7.90 -2.32
C THR A 81 -18.34 8.86 -3.48
N VAL A 82 -18.83 10.11 -3.38
CA VAL A 82 -18.64 11.13 -4.42
C VAL A 82 -17.17 11.51 -4.58
N GLU A 83 -16.45 11.62 -3.47
CA GLU A 83 -15.01 11.90 -3.47
C GLU A 83 -14.21 10.72 -4.04
N ALA A 84 -14.53 9.48 -3.64
CA ALA A 84 -13.91 8.30 -4.21
C ALA A 84 -14.09 8.23 -5.74
N ILE A 85 -15.29 8.55 -6.25
CA ILE A 85 -15.56 8.65 -7.70
C ILE A 85 -14.71 9.73 -8.37
N ARG A 86 -14.51 10.89 -7.73
CA ARG A 86 -13.62 11.94 -8.24
C ARG A 86 -12.20 11.43 -8.43
N PHE A 87 -11.64 10.79 -7.39
CA PHE A 87 -10.28 10.25 -7.43
C PHE A 87 -10.12 9.12 -8.46
N MET A 88 -11.11 8.24 -8.57
CA MET A 88 -11.13 7.19 -9.59
C MET A 88 -11.02 7.75 -11.00
N ARG A 89 -11.90 8.71 -11.34
CA ARG A 89 -11.91 9.35 -12.66
C ARG A 89 -10.63 10.10 -12.96
N PHE A 90 -10.04 10.73 -11.94
CA PHE A 90 -8.76 11.41 -12.12
C PHE A 90 -7.63 10.40 -12.36
N ALA A 91 -7.56 9.33 -11.58
CA ALA A 91 -6.55 8.28 -11.73
C ALA A 91 -6.61 7.64 -13.13
N GLU A 92 -7.81 7.33 -13.63
CA GLU A 92 -8.01 6.86 -15.01
C GLU A 92 -7.51 7.89 -16.03
N LYS A 93 -7.91 9.15 -15.88
CA LYS A 93 -7.55 10.25 -16.80
C LYS A 93 -6.04 10.42 -16.95
N VAL A 94 -5.27 10.23 -15.88
CA VAL A 94 -3.80 10.40 -15.91
C VAL A 94 -3.06 9.11 -16.27
N GLY A 95 -3.77 7.98 -16.45
CA GLY A 95 -3.22 6.73 -16.91
C GLY A 95 -2.66 5.83 -15.81
N ALA A 96 -3.23 5.86 -14.60
CA ALA A 96 -2.97 4.82 -13.60
C ALA A 96 -3.45 3.45 -14.10
N ASP A 97 -2.81 2.37 -13.64
CA ASP A 97 -3.12 1.00 -14.07
C ASP A 97 -4.26 0.36 -13.24
N ALA A 98 -4.45 0.83 -12.02
CA ALA A 98 -5.53 0.43 -11.12
C ALA A 98 -5.74 1.48 -10.01
N ALA A 99 -6.81 1.30 -9.24
CA ALA A 99 -7.06 2.05 -8.02
C ALA A 99 -7.08 1.16 -6.78
N LEU A 100 -6.51 1.65 -5.69
CA LEU A 100 -6.67 1.09 -4.35
C LEU A 100 -7.77 1.84 -3.61
N VAL A 101 -8.88 1.16 -3.31
CA VAL A 101 -10.06 1.78 -2.70
C VAL A 101 -10.28 1.18 -1.31
N VAL A 102 -10.01 1.98 -0.26
CA VAL A 102 -10.24 1.57 1.13
C VAL A 102 -11.73 1.51 1.43
N THR A 103 -12.14 0.54 2.27
CA THR A 103 -13.50 0.52 2.82
C THR A 103 -13.80 1.83 3.55
N PRO A 104 -15.00 2.45 3.37
CA PRO A 104 -15.36 3.67 4.06
C PRO A 104 -15.14 3.56 5.57
N TYR A 105 -14.35 4.46 6.11
CA TYR A 105 -13.95 4.55 7.51
C TYR A 105 -14.79 5.60 8.24
N TYR A 106 -14.84 5.55 9.57
CA TYR A 106 -15.53 6.49 10.47
C TYR A 106 -17.07 6.39 10.43
N ASN A 107 -17.72 6.52 9.27
CA ASN A 107 -19.19 6.47 9.12
C ASN A 107 -19.78 5.05 9.08
N LYS A 108 -18.94 4.00 9.13
CA LYS A 108 -19.28 2.60 9.37
C LYS A 108 -20.45 2.05 8.53
N PRO A 109 -20.35 1.99 7.21
CA PRO A 109 -21.41 1.40 6.40
C PRO A 109 -21.62 -0.08 6.74
N THR A 110 -22.86 -0.54 6.58
CA THR A 110 -23.19 -1.98 6.62
C THR A 110 -22.59 -2.71 5.40
N GLN A 111 -22.61 -4.05 5.39
CA GLN A 111 -22.15 -4.83 4.21
C GLN A 111 -22.94 -4.44 2.95
N ARG A 112 -24.24 -4.16 3.06
CA ARG A 112 -25.08 -3.64 1.97
C ARG A 112 -24.61 -2.25 1.51
N GLY A 113 -24.21 -1.39 2.45
CA GLY A 113 -23.64 -0.07 2.14
C GLY A 113 -22.29 -0.18 1.44
N LEU A 114 -21.44 -1.14 1.84
CA LEU A 114 -20.18 -1.44 1.13
C LEU A 114 -20.45 -1.88 -0.32
N ILE A 115 -21.41 -2.78 -0.54
CA ILE A 115 -21.80 -3.20 -1.90
C ILE A 115 -22.23 -1.99 -2.73
N ALA A 116 -23.12 -1.14 -2.20
CA ALA A 116 -23.57 0.05 -2.90
C ALA A 116 -22.44 1.02 -3.23
N HIS A 117 -21.53 1.28 -2.26
CA HIS A 117 -20.35 2.14 -2.44
C HIS A 117 -19.44 1.62 -3.55
N PHE A 118 -18.98 0.36 -3.43
CA PHE A 118 -18.06 -0.22 -4.42
C PHE A 118 -18.69 -0.42 -5.80
N THR A 119 -20.00 -0.66 -5.88
CA THR A 119 -20.72 -0.69 -7.17
C THR A 119 -20.71 0.70 -7.81
N ALA A 120 -21.01 1.76 -7.08
CA ALA A 120 -20.98 3.13 -7.61
C ALA A 120 -19.55 3.55 -8.04
N VAL A 121 -18.55 3.15 -7.29
CA VAL A 121 -17.12 3.40 -7.62
C VAL A 121 -16.72 2.59 -8.86
N HIS A 122 -17.14 1.32 -8.95
CA HIS A 122 -16.91 0.48 -10.14
C HIS A 122 -17.56 1.07 -11.40
N ASP A 123 -18.78 1.59 -11.29
CA ASP A 123 -19.55 2.05 -12.46
C ASP A 123 -19.10 3.44 -12.98
N CYS A 124 -18.20 4.13 -12.26
CA CYS A 124 -17.83 5.50 -12.60
C CYS A 124 -16.81 5.64 -13.73
N CYS A 125 -15.99 4.59 -13.98
CA CYS A 125 -14.92 4.56 -15.01
C CYS A 125 -14.43 3.12 -15.24
N ASP A 126 -13.51 2.90 -16.17
CA ASP A 126 -13.04 1.57 -16.56
C ASP A 126 -11.78 1.08 -15.79
N LEU A 127 -11.29 1.86 -14.84
CA LEU A 127 -10.09 1.55 -14.06
C LEU A 127 -10.30 0.31 -13.17
N PRO A 128 -9.41 -0.69 -13.18
CA PRO A 128 -9.45 -1.83 -12.26
C PRO A 128 -9.36 -1.39 -10.79
N ILE A 129 -10.07 -2.08 -9.91
CA ILE A 129 -10.15 -1.77 -8.49
C ILE A 129 -9.57 -2.90 -7.65
N ILE A 130 -8.65 -2.56 -6.76
CA ILE A 130 -8.20 -3.40 -5.65
C ILE A 130 -8.87 -2.87 -4.38
N ILE A 131 -9.73 -3.68 -3.77
CA ILE A 131 -10.38 -3.35 -2.49
C ILE A 131 -9.30 -3.27 -1.40
N TYR A 132 -9.35 -2.27 -0.53
CA TYR A 132 -8.49 -2.23 0.64
C TYR A 132 -9.32 -2.44 1.91
N ASN A 133 -9.15 -3.60 2.54
CA ASN A 133 -9.83 -3.97 3.78
C ASN A 133 -8.87 -3.90 4.96
N ILE A 134 -9.07 -2.89 5.83
CA ILE A 134 -8.21 -2.62 6.99
C ILE A 134 -9.06 -2.32 8.24
N PRO A 135 -9.65 -3.32 8.88
CA PRO A 135 -10.52 -3.14 10.04
C PRO A 135 -9.89 -2.37 11.22
N PRO A 136 -8.57 -2.50 11.52
CA PRO A 136 -7.97 -1.72 12.60
C PRO A 136 -8.05 -0.20 12.40
N ARG A 137 -8.18 0.28 11.15
CA ARG A 137 -8.30 1.72 10.84
C ARG A 137 -9.71 2.13 10.42
N SER A 138 -10.39 1.31 9.62
CA SER A 138 -11.74 1.63 9.13
C SER A 138 -12.85 1.23 10.12
N VAL A 139 -12.56 0.37 11.10
CA VAL A 139 -13.52 -0.29 12.01
C VAL A 139 -14.48 -1.24 11.27
N VAL A 140 -14.69 -1.04 9.98
CA VAL A 140 -15.52 -1.89 9.12
C VAL A 140 -14.67 -3.03 8.56
N ASP A 141 -15.13 -4.25 8.71
CA ASP A 141 -14.54 -5.45 8.10
C ASP A 141 -15.47 -5.96 6.98
N MET A 142 -15.01 -5.88 5.74
CA MET A 142 -15.74 -6.47 4.60
C MET A 142 -15.64 -7.98 4.68
N THR A 143 -16.78 -8.66 4.78
CA THR A 143 -16.79 -10.13 4.86
C THR A 143 -16.38 -10.77 3.53
N PRO A 144 -15.80 -12.00 3.53
CA PRO A 144 -15.54 -12.74 2.30
C PRO A 144 -16.78 -12.92 1.41
N ALA A 145 -17.97 -13.09 2.01
CA ALA A 145 -19.23 -13.19 1.26
C ALA A 145 -19.58 -11.88 0.52
N THR A 146 -19.38 -10.73 1.16
CA THR A 146 -19.56 -9.41 0.52
C THR A 146 -18.55 -9.22 -0.59
N MET A 147 -17.29 -9.57 -0.35
CA MET A 147 -16.23 -9.49 -1.34
C MET A 147 -16.52 -10.39 -2.56
N GLY A 148 -17.05 -11.60 -2.34
CA GLY A 148 -17.48 -12.51 -3.41
C GLY A 148 -18.66 -11.98 -4.24
N GLN A 149 -19.53 -11.13 -3.67
CA GLN A 149 -20.55 -10.43 -4.46
C GLN A 149 -19.93 -9.36 -5.35
N LEU A 150 -18.99 -8.57 -4.80
CA LEU A 150 -18.29 -7.52 -5.52
C LEU A 150 -17.35 -8.07 -6.60
N ALA A 151 -16.71 -9.20 -6.37
CA ALA A 151 -15.84 -9.87 -7.35
C ALA A 151 -16.56 -10.33 -8.63
N LYS A 152 -17.90 -10.31 -8.65
CA LYS A 152 -18.68 -10.52 -9.88
C LYS A 152 -18.67 -9.30 -10.80
N LEU A 153 -18.29 -8.13 -10.30
CA LEU A 153 -18.11 -6.93 -11.08
C LEU A 153 -16.74 -6.99 -11.78
N PRO A 154 -16.66 -6.87 -13.10
CA PRO A 154 -15.46 -7.25 -13.86
C PRO A 154 -14.21 -6.41 -13.54
N ARG A 155 -14.35 -5.21 -13.00
CA ARG A 155 -13.23 -4.35 -12.63
C ARG A 155 -12.83 -4.45 -11.15
N ILE A 156 -13.55 -5.21 -10.33
CA ILE A 156 -13.10 -5.57 -8.97
C ILE A 156 -12.16 -6.77 -9.10
N VAL A 157 -10.86 -6.51 -9.17
CA VAL A 157 -9.86 -7.52 -9.56
C VAL A 157 -9.12 -8.15 -8.38
N GLY A 158 -9.19 -7.56 -7.20
CA GLY A 158 -8.43 -8.08 -6.06
C GLY A 158 -8.68 -7.34 -4.74
N VAL A 159 -7.91 -7.73 -3.76
CA VAL A 159 -7.92 -7.15 -2.41
C VAL A 159 -6.50 -6.93 -1.89
N LYS A 160 -6.27 -5.79 -1.22
CA LYS A 160 -5.23 -5.62 -0.21
C LYS A 160 -5.87 -5.96 1.14
N ASP A 161 -5.47 -7.08 1.74
CA ASP A 161 -5.98 -7.53 3.02
C ASP A 161 -5.01 -7.14 4.14
N ALA A 162 -5.47 -6.29 5.05
CA ALA A 162 -4.76 -5.88 6.26
C ALA A 162 -5.57 -6.24 7.53
N THR A 163 -6.15 -7.44 7.54
CA THR A 163 -6.87 -7.97 8.70
C THR A 163 -5.96 -8.71 9.69
N GLY A 164 -4.76 -9.11 9.25
CA GLY A 164 -3.87 -10.00 10.00
C GLY A 164 -4.35 -11.46 10.11
N LYS A 165 -5.44 -11.84 9.42
CA LYS A 165 -6.08 -13.16 9.50
C LYS A 165 -5.72 -14.00 8.27
N LEU A 166 -4.78 -14.92 8.41
CA LEU A 166 -4.27 -15.71 7.27
C LEU A 166 -5.32 -16.63 6.64
N GLU A 167 -6.27 -17.15 7.44
CA GLU A 167 -7.38 -17.97 6.94
C GLU A 167 -8.27 -17.25 5.92
N ARG A 168 -8.29 -15.93 5.93
CA ARG A 168 -9.07 -15.14 4.98
C ARG A 168 -8.62 -15.33 3.54
N VAL A 169 -7.36 -15.60 3.29
CA VAL A 169 -6.85 -15.85 1.94
C VAL A 169 -7.59 -17.02 1.29
N SER A 170 -7.79 -18.11 2.04
CA SER A 170 -8.56 -19.28 1.57
C SER A 170 -10.05 -18.99 1.46
N GLN A 171 -10.63 -18.26 2.42
CA GLN A 171 -12.05 -17.88 2.42
C GLN A 171 -12.35 -16.95 1.23
N GLN A 172 -11.49 -15.97 0.95
CA GLN A 172 -11.62 -15.04 -0.17
C GLN A 172 -11.47 -15.78 -1.51
N ARG A 173 -10.50 -16.68 -1.64
CA ARG A 173 -10.34 -17.50 -2.86
C ARG A 173 -11.58 -18.35 -3.13
N SER A 174 -12.19 -18.93 -2.08
CA SER A 174 -13.44 -19.68 -2.20
C SER A 174 -14.62 -18.81 -2.64
N ALA A 175 -14.70 -17.56 -2.14
CA ALA A 175 -15.82 -16.69 -2.41
C ALA A 175 -15.69 -15.91 -3.73
N CYS A 176 -14.46 -15.53 -4.12
CA CYS A 176 -14.18 -14.63 -5.24
C CYS A 176 -13.63 -15.34 -6.48
N GLY A 177 -13.17 -16.60 -6.34
CA GLY A 177 -12.52 -17.35 -7.41
C GLY A 177 -10.99 -17.35 -7.32
N ALA A 178 -10.36 -18.26 -8.09
CA ALA A 178 -8.92 -18.50 -8.04
C ALA A 178 -8.09 -17.35 -8.63
N ASP A 179 -8.67 -16.61 -9.58
CA ASP A 179 -7.98 -15.51 -10.27
C ASP A 179 -8.05 -14.17 -9.51
N PHE A 180 -8.81 -14.13 -8.39
CA PHE A 180 -8.92 -12.93 -7.58
C PHE A 180 -7.59 -12.62 -6.90
N ILE A 181 -7.02 -11.45 -7.20
CA ILE A 181 -5.70 -11.02 -6.71
C ILE A 181 -5.77 -10.77 -5.21
N GLN A 182 -4.90 -11.41 -4.46
CA GLN A 182 -4.81 -11.22 -3.02
C GLN A 182 -3.42 -10.72 -2.63
N LEU A 183 -3.36 -9.49 -2.12
CA LEU A 183 -2.15 -8.82 -1.68
C LEU A 183 -2.18 -8.61 -0.17
N SER A 184 -1.09 -8.95 0.51
CA SER A 184 -0.95 -8.63 1.93
C SER A 184 -0.88 -7.12 2.12
N GLY A 185 -1.55 -6.61 3.15
CA GLY A 185 -1.38 -5.25 3.65
C GLY A 185 -0.49 -5.18 4.91
N GLU A 186 0.09 -6.31 5.32
CA GLU A 186 0.87 -6.48 6.55
C GLU A 186 2.23 -7.10 6.23
N ASP A 187 3.31 -6.35 6.44
CA ASP A 187 4.67 -6.79 6.15
C ASP A 187 5.06 -8.02 6.99
N ALA A 188 4.84 -7.95 8.30
CA ALA A 188 5.26 -8.98 9.25
C ALA A 188 4.62 -10.36 9.01
N THR A 189 3.43 -10.42 8.40
CA THR A 189 2.71 -11.68 8.14
C THR A 189 2.67 -12.08 6.67
N ALA A 190 3.36 -11.33 5.80
CA ALA A 190 3.31 -11.54 4.34
C ALA A 190 3.81 -12.92 3.90
N LEU A 191 4.79 -13.52 4.60
CA LEU A 191 5.26 -14.88 4.34
C LEU A 191 4.12 -15.90 4.46
N GLY A 192 3.41 -15.87 5.60
CA GLY A 192 2.27 -16.75 5.84
C GLY A 192 1.10 -16.47 4.89
N PHE A 193 0.84 -15.20 4.57
CA PHE A 193 -0.18 -14.79 3.63
C PHE A 193 0.08 -15.36 2.23
N ASN A 194 1.31 -15.27 1.74
CA ASN A 194 1.71 -15.83 0.44
C ASN A 194 1.69 -17.37 0.44
N ALA A 195 2.04 -18.02 1.55
CA ALA A 195 1.93 -19.47 1.69
C ALA A 195 0.47 -19.97 1.59
N HIS A 196 -0.51 -19.14 1.95
CA HIS A 196 -1.94 -19.43 1.74
C HIS A 196 -2.42 -19.11 0.32
N GLY A 197 -1.56 -18.58 -0.56
CA GLY A 197 -1.88 -18.30 -1.97
C GLY A 197 -2.03 -16.81 -2.28
N GLY A 198 -1.57 -15.92 -1.40
CA GLY A 198 -1.34 -14.51 -1.73
C GLY A 198 -0.23 -14.36 -2.78
N VAL A 199 -0.24 -13.25 -3.51
CA VAL A 199 0.69 -13.05 -4.64
C VAL A 199 1.60 -11.84 -4.47
N GLY A 200 1.63 -11.23 -3.30
CA GLY A 200 2.47 -10.06 -3.05
C GLY A 200 2.05 -9.27 -1.81
N CYS A 201 2.72 -8.14 -1.61
CA CYS A 201 2.46 -7.23 -0.50
C CYS A 201 2.45 -5.77 -0.99
N ILE A 202 1.43 -5.01 -0.57
CA ILE A 202 1.48 -3.54 -0.61
C ILE A 202 2.06 -3.08 0.74
N SER A 203 3.35 -2.85 0.75
CA SER A 203 4.26 -2.81 1.89
C SER A 203 4.54 -1.38 2.38
N VAL A 204 4.66 -1.19 3.69
CA VAL A 204 5.21 0.04 4.27
C VAL A 204 6.73 -0.05 4.35
N THR A 205 7.28 -1.19 4.76
CA THR A 205 8.72 -1.42 4.88
C THR A 205 9.44 -1.31 3.53
N ALA A 206 8.77 -1.63 2.41
CA ALA A 206 9.33 -1.47 1.08
C ALA A 206 9.70 -0.01 0.73
N ASN A 207 9.16 1.00 1.44
CA ASN A 207 9.66 2.38 1.30
C ASN A 207 11.12 2.53 1.75
N VAL A 208 11.58 1.72 2.71
CA VAL A 208 12.92 1.83 3.31
C VAL A 208 13.86 0.75 2.79
N ALA A 209 13.35 -0.44 2.51
CA ALA A 209 14.11 -1.62 2.09
C ALA A 209 13.54 -2.26 0.81
N PRO A 210 13.39 -1.51 -0.31
CA PRO A 210 12.69 -2.01 -1.49
C PRO A 210 13.32 -3.27 -2.08
N ARG A 211 14.65 -3.35 -2.20
CA ARG A 211 15.35 -4.52 -2.73
C ARG A 211 15.11 -5.77 -1.91
N LEU A 212 15.27 -5.68 -0.59
CA LEU A 212 15.04 -6.83 0.30
C LEU A 212 13.58 -7.30 0.24
N CYS A 213 12.62 -6.36 0.22
CA CYS A 213 11.21 -6.69 0.07
C CYS A 213 10.90 -7.29 -1.31
N ALA A 214 11.53 -6.81 -2.38
CA ALA A 214 11.35 -7.36 -3.73
C ALA A 214 11.90 -8.80 -3.82
N GLU A 215 13.09 -9.05 -3.30
CA GLU A 215 13.73 -10.37 -3.26
C GLU A 215 12.91 -11.35 -2.40
N PHE A 216 12.42 -10.89 -1.23
CA PHE A 216 11.50 -11.65 -0.38
C PHE A 216 10.25 -12.08 -1.15
N GLN A 217 9.57 -11.14 -1.79
CA GLN A 217 8.36 -11.44 -2.54
C GLN A 217 8.64 -12.35 -3.75
N GLN A 218 9.76 -12.15 -4.44
CA GLN A 218 10.17 -13.02 -5.54
C GLN A 218 10.40 -14.45 -5.06
N ALA A 219 11.06 -14.65 -3.92
CA ALA A 219 11.26 -15.98 -3.34
C ALA A 219 9.92 -16.70 -3.08
N THR A 220 8.91 -15.99 -2.52
CA THR A 220 7.58 -16.59 -2.31
C THR A 220 6.89 -16.94 -3.62
N LEU A 221 7.01 -16.09 -4.65
CA LEU A 221 6.37 -16.28 -5.96
C LEU A 221 6.91 -17.48 -6.75
N VAL A 222 8.19 -17.85 -6.53
CA VAL A 222 8.79 -19.04 -7.14
C VAL A 222 8.68 -20.27 -6.23
N GLY A 223 8.07 -20.15 -5.06
CA GLY A 223 7.87 -21.25 -4.10
C GLY A 223 9.08 -21.57 -3.22
N ASP A 224 10.11 -20.73 -3.23
CA ASP A 224 11.30 -20.88 -2.37
C ASP A 224 11.04 -20.26 -0.99
N TYR A 225 10.22 -20.94 -0.20
CA TYR A 225 9.87 -20.49 1.16
C TYR A 225 11.04 -20.57 2.15
N ALA A 226 12.03 -21.42 1.89
CA ALA A 226 13.24 -21.44 2.72
C ALA A 226 14.02 -20.13 2.56
N LYS A 227 14.22 -19.68 1.33
CA LYS A 227 14.86 -18.38 1.05
C LYS A 227 13.99 -17.20 1.52
N ALA A 228 12.68 -17.28 1.33
CA ALA A 228 11.77 -16.25 1.81
C ALA A 228 11.84 -16.09 3.35
N LEU A 229 12.00 -17.18 4.10
CA LEU A 229 12.16 -17.15 5.56
C LEU A 229 13.42 -16.38 5.98
N GLU A 230 14.55 -16.56 5.28
CA GLU A 230 15.78 -15.79 5.55
C GLU A 230 15.54 -14.26 5.42
N TYR A 231 14.81 -13.83 4.38
CA TYR A 231 14.44 -12.44 4.22
C TYR A 231 13.45 -11.96 5.28
N GLN A 232 12.47 -12.81 5.62
CA GLN A 232 11.48 -12.50 6.68
C GLN A 232 12.18 -12.23 8.01
N ASP A 233 13.11 -13.10 8.43
CA ASP A 233 13.83 -12.97 9.68
C ASP A 233 14.76 -11.73 9.66
N ARG A 234 15.39 -11.44 8.53
CA ARG A 234 16.23 -10.25 8.34
C ARG A 234 15.42 -8.96 8.38
N LEU A 235 14.21 -8.96 7.86
CA LEU A 235 13.35 -7.77 7.78
C LEU A 235 12.47 -7.58 9.02
N MET A 236 12.24 -8.62 9.82
CA MET A 236 11.32 -8.59 10.96
C MET A 236 11.60 -7.44 11.94
N PRO A 237 12.85 -7.19 12.39
CA PRO A 237 13.12 -6.06 13.28
C PRO A 237 12.71 -4.71 12.66
N LEU A 238 12.87 -4.55 11.34
CA LEU A 238 12.48 -3.32 10.64
C LEU A 238 10.97 -3.20 10.49
N HIS A 239 10.26 -4.33 10.22
CA HIS A 239 8.80 -4.36 10.23
C HIS A 239 8.24 -3.89 11.56
N GLU A 240 8.78 -4.38 12.68
CA GLU A 240 8.34 -4.02 14.02
C GLU A 240 8.70 -2.56 14.36
N ALA A 241 9.95 -2.14 14.14
CA ALA A 241 10.42 -0.81 14.51
C ALA A 241 9.67 0.32 13.79
N ILE A 242 9.33 0.14 12.51
CA ILE A 242 8.57 1.12 11.71
C ILE A 242 7.16 1.34 12.31
N PHE A 243 6.57 0.33 12.94
CA PHE A 243 5.20 0.38 13.46
C PHE A 243 5.10 0.60 14.98
N VAL A 244 6.19 0.90 15.68
CA VAL A 244 6.15 1.32 17.10
C VAL A 244 5.27 2.58 17.27
N GLU A 245 5.36 3.50 16.32
CA GLU A 245 4.48 4.65 16.15
C GLU A 245 3.78 4.54 14.78
N PRO A 246 3.00 5.53 14.29
CA PRO A 246 2.36 5.41 12.97
C PRO A 246 3.37 5.10 11.87
N GLY A 247 3.22 3.95 11.21
CA GLY A 247 4.23 3.37 10.32
C GLY A 247 4.69 4.28 9.17
N LEU A 248 3.86 5.22 8.72
CA LEU A 248 4.26 6.19 7.71
C LEU A 248 5.35 7.16 8.22
N VAL A 249 5.30 7.52 9.52
CA VAL A 249 6.31 8.39 10.15
C VAL A 249 7.62 7.62 10.26
N GLY A 250 7.56 6.34 10.66
CA GLY A 250 8.71 5.44 10.68
C GLY A 250 9.35 5.27 9.30
N ALA A 251 8.54 5.09 8.26
CA ALA A 251 9.03 4.97 6.89
C ALA A 251 9.71 6.26 6.39
N LYS A 252 9.12 7.43 6.66
CA LYS A 252 9.76 8.72 6.31
C LYS A 252 11.06 8.95 7.07
N TYR A 253 11.11 8.61 8.36
CA TYR A 253 12.36 8.65 9.10
C TYR A 253 13.42 7.74 8.47
N GLY A 254 13.10 6.48 8.17
CA GLY A 254 14.02 5.57 7.50
C GLY A 254 14.54 6.11 6.16
N LEU A 255 13.66 6.69 5.34
CA LEU A 255 14.03 7.35 4.09
C LEU A 255 14.93 8.58 4.32
N SER A 256 14.71 9.35 5.38
CA SER A 256 15.57 10.48 5.72
C SER A 256 16.98 10.03 6.11
N ARG A 257 17.10 8.87 6.78
CA ARG A 257 18.39 8.24 7.11
C ARG A 257 19.17 7.80 5.86
N LEU A 258 18.44 7.48 4.77
CA LEU A 258 19.00 7.18 3.45
C LEU A 258 19.25 8.43 2.59
N GLY A 259 18.86 9.61 3.07
CA GLY A 259 19.03 10.88 2.33
C GLY A 259 18.04 11.06 1.16
N LEU A 260 16.93 10.32 1.14
CA LEU A 260 15.99 10.28 0.01
C LEU A 260 14.83 11.27 0.14
N CYS A 261 14.43 11.62 1.36
CA CYS A 261 13.48 12.71 1.63
C CYS A 261 13.67 13.26 3.04
N THR A 262 12.93 14.30 3.42
CA THR A 262 12.85 14.77 4.80
C THR A 262 11.95 13.85 5.64
N GLU A 263 12.08 13.88 6.97
CA GLU A 263 11.16 13.16 7.87
C GLU A 263 9.85 13.95 8.12
N GLU A 264 9.61 15.04 7.41
CA GLU A 264 8.47 15.93 7.61
C GLU A 264 7.13 15.21 7.37
N VAL A 265 6.22 15.35 8.34
CA VAL A 265 4.84 14.87 8.28
C VAL A 265 3.86 15.99 8.58
N ARG A 266 2.62 15.87 8.13
CA ARG A 266 1.58 16.87 8.41
C ARG A 266 0.77 16.49 9.66
N SER A 267 0.38 17.52 10.42
CA SER A 267 -0.55 17.34 11.53
C SER A 267 -1.83 16.63 11.08
N PRO A 268 -2.42 15.74 11.92
CA PRO A 268 -2.15 15.57 13.35
C PRO A 268 -0.97 14.67 13.69
N LEU A 269 -0.21 14.17 12.71
CA LEU A 269 0.99 13.40 12.97
C LEU A 269 2.14 14.32 13.38
N THR A 270 3.06 13.77 14.16
CA THR A 270 4.27 14.44 14.66
C THR A 270 5.49 13.61 14.31
N GLY A 271 6.68 14.19 14.44
CA GLY A 271 7.93 13.42 14.35
C GLY A 271 8.01 12.34 15.44
N LEU A 272 8.84 11.34 15.21
CA LEU A 272 9.04 10.20 16.12
C LEU A 272 9.76 10.62 17.40
N GLU A 273 9.48 9.89 18.48
CA GLU A 273 10.28 9.91 19.70
C GLU A 273 11.70 9.39 19.45
N ASP A 274 12.69 9.89 20.19
CA ASP A 274 14.10 9.50 20.02
C ASP A 274 14.33 8.00 20.22
N SER A 275 13.57 7.36 21.12
CA SER A 275 13.62 5.92 21.34
C SER A 275 13.17 5.12 20.09
N THR A 276 12.14 5.58 19.41
CA THR A 276 11.65 4.97 18.16
C THR A 276 12.64 5.18 17.03
N LYS A 277 13.24 6.38 16.92
CA LYS A 277 14.32 6.64 15.94
C LYS A 277 15.50 5.70 16.15
N SER A 278 15.93 5.51 17.40
CA SER A 278 17.02 4.57 17.73
C SER A 278 16.66 3.12 17.34
N ALA A 279 15.45 2.68 17.63
CA ALA A 279 14.99 1.34 17.27
C ALA A 279 14.98 1.13 15.74
N ILE A 280 14.55 2.12 14.95
CA ILE A 280 14.58 2.07 13.49
C ILE A 280 16.03 2.03 12.99
N ASP A 281 16.94 2.87 13.54
CA ASP A 281 18.36 2.86 13.17
C ASP A 281 18.99 1.48 13.41
N ASP A 282 18.74 0.86 14.58
CA ASP A 282 19.26 -0.47 14.89
C ASP A 282 18.70 -1.54 13.96
N ALA A 283 17.41 -1.47 13.64
CA ALA A 283 16.77 -2.37 12.69
C ALA A 283 17.29 -2.18 11.25
N MET A 284 17.58 -0.95 10.84
CA MET A 284 18.19 -0.66 9.53
C MET A 284 19.63 -1.20 9.46
N ARG A 285 20.42 -1.09 10.55
CA ARG A 285 21.76 -1.72 10.63
C ARG A 285 21.67 -3.24 10.55
N HIS A 286 20.73 -3.85 11.30
CA HIS A 286 20.50 -5.29 11.24
C HIS A 286 20.15 -5.75 9.82
N ALA A 287 19.31 -5.01 9.12
CA ALA A 287 18.97 -5.28 7.73
C ALA A 287 20.10 -4.98 6.74
N GLY A 288 21.19 -4.30 7.17
CA GLY A 288 22.32 -3.92 6.32
C GLY A 288 22.01 -2.76 5.37
N LEU A 289 21.12 -1.86 5.76
CA LEU A 289 20.71 -0.68 4.98
C LEU A 289 21.59 0.54 5.28
N ILE A 290 22.11 0.63 6.51
CA ILE A 290 23.04 1.66 6.98
C ILE A 290 24.15 1.04 7.81
N ASN A 291 25.25 1.79 8.01
CA ASN A 291 26.40 1.37 8.83
C ASN A 291 26.17 1.58 10.33
#